data_e9e52a713bd55deb722f30ec7c2985eb
#
_entry.id   e9e52a713bd55deb722f30ec7c2985eb
#
_cell.length_a   1.000
_cell.length_b   1.000
_cell.length_c   1.000
_cell.angle_alpha   90.00
_cell.angle_beta   90.00
_cell.angle_gamma   90.00
#
_symmetry.space_group_name_H-M   'P 1'
#
loop_
_entity.id
_entity.type
_entity.pdbx_description
1 polymer ?
#
loop_
_entity_poly.entity_id
_entity_poly.type
_entity_poly.pdbx_seq_one_letter_code
_entity_poly.pdbx_strand_id
1 'polypeptide(L)'
;MKYVKEFGIILIVSLVGELLNYFLPLPVPASIYGLVLMFLCLMLGVIKLSDVHDTACFLIEIMPIMFIPPAVGLMASWDAIQANLVAYLIIAAVTTIVVMAVSGLVTQAVLKKGKKGAEKK
;
A
#
# COMPACT_ATOMS: atom_id res chain seq x y z
N MET A 1 -3.11 13.73 22.32
CA MET A 1 -4.03 12.57 22.19
C MET A 1 -4.63 12.40 20.81
N LYS A 2 -4.62 13.41 19.96
CA LYS A 2 -5.10 13.32 18.57
C LYS A 2 -4.38 12.21 17.79
N TYR A 3 -3.07 12.21 17.78
CA TYR A 3 -2.26 11.21 17.07
C TYR A 3 -2.50 9.77 17.52
N VAL A 4 -2.72 9.57 18.81
CA VAL A 4 -3.01 8.23 19.37
C VAL A 4 -4.34 7.71 18.84
N LYS A 5 -5.34 8.58 18.77
CA LYS A 5 -6.66 8.24 18.23
C LYS A 5 -6.58 7.91 16.73
N GLU A 6 -5.93 8.76 15.97
CA GLU A 6 -5.72 8.57 14.52
C GLU A 6 -4.95 7.28 14.23
N PHE A 7 -3.86 7.05 14.97
CA PHE A 7 -3.06 5.83 14.84
C PHE A 7 -3.88 4.58 15.24
N GLY A 8 -4.70 4.68 16.28
CA GLY A 8 -5.62 3.63 16.69
C GLY A 8 -6.62 3.24 15.61
N ILE A 9 -7.17 4.23 14.90
CA ILE A 9 -8.09 4.00 13.77
C ILE A 9 -7.38 3.22 12.64
N ILE A 10 -6.17 3.64 12.29
CA ILE A 10 -5.36 2.99 11.26
C ILE A 10 -5.04 1.55 11.67
N LEU A 11 -4.66 1.31 12.92
CA LEU A 11 -4.38 -0.02 13.44
C LEU A 11 -5.61 -0.93 13.41
N ILE A 12 -6.77 -0.44 13.82
CA ILE A 12 -8.02 -1.22 13.80
C ILE A 12 -8.37 -1.63 12.37
N VAL A 13 -8.29 -0.71 11.42
CA VAL A 13 -8.56 -1.00 10.01
C VAL A 13 -7.54 -2.01 9.46
N SER A 14 -6.27 -1.86 9.81
CA SER A 14 -5.22 -2.81 9.42
C SER A 14 -5.46 -4.19 10.01
N LEU A 15 -5.86 -4.27 11.29
CA LEU A 15 -6.19 -5.52 11.96
C LEU A 15 -7.36 -6.22 11.29
N VAL A 16 -8.43 -5.48 10.96
CA VAL A 16 -9.57 -6.03 10.24
C VAL A 16 -9.15 -6.54 8.86
N GLY A 17 -8.29 -5.81 8.16
CA GLY A 17 -7.71 -6.24 6.90
C GLY A 17 -6.93 -7.55 7.03
N GLU A 18 -6.15 -7.70 8.09
CA GLU A 18 -5.40 -8.92 8.38
C GLU A 18 -6.31 -10.10 8.72
N LEU A 19 -7.36 -9.86 9.51
CA LEU A 19 -8.38 -10.87 9.79
C LEU A 19 -9.10 -11.32 8.51
N LEU A 20 -9.45 -10.41 7.62
CA LEU A 20 -10.04 -10.73 6.33
C LEU A 20 -9.09 -11.60 5.49
N ASN A 21 -7.81 -11.29 5.48
CA ASN A 21 -6.81 -12.11 4.79
C ASN A 21 -6.72 -13.52 5.37
N TYR A 22 -6.85 -13.65 6.68
CA TYR A 22 -6.86 -14.95 7.35
C TYR A 22 -8.09 -15.81 6.97
N PHE A 23 -9.27 -15.19 6.89
CA PHE A 23 -10.52 -15.90 6.57
C PHE A 23 -10.69 -16.15 5.07
N LEU A 24 -10.17 -15.28 4.22
CA LEU A 24 -10.29 -15.41 2.76
C LEU A 24 -9.03 -16.06 2.19
N PRO A 25 -9.11 -17.27 1.60
CA PRO A 25 -7.94 -17.97 1.04
C PRO A 25 -7.57 -17.42 -0.35
N LEU A 26 -7.37 -16.12 -0.45
CA LEU A 26 -6.91 -15.47 -1.69
C LEU A 26 -5.40 -15.22 -1.62
N PRO A 27 -4.66 -15.38 -2.72
CA PRO A 27 -3.22 -15.10 -2.77
C PRO A 27 -2.95 -13.59 -2.85
N VAL A 28 -3.55 -12.82 -1.95
CA VAL A 28 -3.45 -11.36 -1.89
C VAL A 28 -2.86 -10.97 -0.53
N PRO A 29 -1.86 -10.07 -0.50
CA PRO A 29 -1.30 -9.60 0.77
C PRO A 29 -2.34 -8.92 1.66
N ALA A 30 -2.20 -9.10 2.98
CA ALA A 30 -3.11 -8.51 3.98
C ALA A 30 -3.20 -6.97 3.87
N SER A 31 -2.12 -6.31 3.48
CA SER A 31 -2.06 -4.86 3.28
C SER A 31 -3.05 -4.35 2.23
N ILE A 32 -3.34 -5.14 1.20
CA ILE A 32 -4.33 -4.78 0.16
C ILE A 32 -5.74 -4.76 0.74
N TYR A 33 -6.09 -5.71 1.60
CA TYR A 33 -7.38 -5.70 2.31
C TYR A 33 -7.52 -4.46 3.19
N GLY A 34 -6.47 -4.12 3.94
CA GLY A 34 -6.44 -2.91 4.76
C GLY A 34 -6.58 -1.64 3.94
N LEU A 35 -5.88 -1.56 2.80
CA LEU A 35 -5.94 -0.43 1.88
C LEU A 35 -7.36 -0.23 1.31
N VAL A 36 -7.96 -1.29 0.79
CA VAL A 36 -9.31 -1.25 0.21
C VAL A 36 -10.34 -0.92 1.29
N LEU A 37 -10.21 -1.51 2.47
CA LEU A 37 -11.09 -1.26 3.59
C LEU A 37 -11.02 0.19 4.06
N MET A 38 -9.81 0.75 4.21
CA MET A 38 -9.60 2.15 4.57
C MET A 38 -10.20 3.08 3.51
N PHE A 39 -9.96 2.79 2.24
CA PHE A 39 -10.51 3.56 1.13
C PHE A 39 -12.04 3.56 1.14
N LEU A 40 -12.67 2.40 1.35
CA LEU A 40 -14.11 2.28 1.46
C LEU A 40 -14.67 3.04 2.68
N CYS A 41 -14.01 2.95 3.82
CA CYS A 41 -14.41 3.70 5.02
C CYS A 41 -14.34 5.20 4.83
N LEU A 42 -13.33 5.69 4.13
CA LEU A 42 -13.19 7.11 3.78
C LEU A 42 -14.26 7.55 2.77
N MET A 43 -14.52 6.71 1.77
CA MET A 43 -15.50 6.99 0.71
C MET A 43 -16.93 7.00 1.24
N LEU A 44 -17.25 6.09 2.15
CA LEU A 44 -18.57 6.01 2.80
C LEU A 44 -18.76 7.05 3.91
N GLY A 45 -17.70 7.77 4.29
CA GLY A 45 -17.75 8.78 5.33
C GLY A 45 -17.81 8.22 6.76
N VAL A 46 -17.54 6.92 6.96
CA VAL A 46 -17.46 6.29 8.28
C VAL A 46 -16.27 6.84 9.06
N ILE A 47 -15.15 7.03 8.35
CA ILE A 47 -13.93 7.65 8.88
C ILE A 47 -13.73 8.95 8.09
N LYS A 48 -13.54 10.05 8.79
CA LYS A 48 -13.22 11.33 8.14
C LYS A 48 -11.73 11.38 7.82
N LEU A 49 -11.38 11.95 6.69
CA LEU A 49 -9.99 12.14 6.30
C LEU A 49 -9.20 12.91 7.38
N SER A 50 -9.85 13.88 8.03
CA SER A 50 -9.27 14.65 9.14
C SER A 50 -8.90 13.79 10.35
N ASP A 51 -9.52 12.62 10.51
CA ASP A 51 -9.30 11.74 11.66
C ASP A 51 -8.11 10.79 11.46
N VAL A 52 -7.46 10.81 10.30
CA VAL A 52 -6.32 9.94 9.98
C VAL A 52 -5.20 10.69 9.24
N HIS A 53 -5.47 11.91 8.79
CA HIS A 53 -4.59 12.67 7.91
C HIS A 53 -3.19 12.91 8.49
N ASP A 54 -3.11 13.44 9.70
CA ASP A 54 -1.85 13.87 10.29
C ASP A 54 -0.94 12.66 10.59
N THR A 55 -1.53 11.59 11.12
CA THR A 55 -0.79 10.35 11.37
C THR A 55 -0.42 9.64 10.06
N ALA A 56 -1.28 9.68 9.05
CA ALA A 56 -0.95 9.12 7.73
C ALA A 56 0.23 9.87 7.09
N CYS A 57 0.23 11.19 7.13
CA CYS A 57 1.36 12.00 6.66
C CYS A 57 2.65 11.67 7.41
N PHE A 58 2.59 11.56 8.74
CA PHE A 58 3.73 11.15 9.56
C PHE A 58 4.26 9.76 9.16
N LEU A 59 3.39 8.78 8.96
CA LEU A 59 3.79 7.44 8.52
C LEU A 59 4.47 7.45 7.15
N ILE A 60 3.97 8.27 6.21
CA ILE A 60 4.60 8.44 4.90
C ILE A 60 5.97 9.08 5.04
N GLU A 61 6.12 10.07 5.91
CA GLU A 61 7.38 10.77 6.15
C GLU A 61 8.45 9.84 6.73
N ILE A 62 8.07 8.93 7.64
CA ILE A 62 9.01 7.95 8.21
C ILE A 62 9.17 6.68 7.35
N MET A 63 8.44 6.56 6.25
CA MET A 63 8.49 5.39 5.37
C MET A 63 9.91 5.02 4.93
N PRO A 64 10.81 5.96 4.57
CA PRO A 64 12.19 5.61 4.22
C PRO A 64 12.95 4.91 5.34
N ILE A 65 12.67 5.26 6.60
CA ILE A 65 13.29 4.62 7.77
C ILE A 65 12.84 3.15 7.90
N MET A 66 11.61 2.85 7.52
CA MET A 66 11.05 1.50 7.57
C MET A 66 11.71 0.54 6.56
N PHE A 67 12.44 1.07 5.56
CA PHE A 67 13.21 0.24 4.64
C PHE A 67 14.54 -0.24 5.19
N ILE A 68 15.02 0.30 6.32
CA ILE A 68 16.28 -0.09 6.92
C ILE A 68 16.29 -1.59 7.31
N PRO A 69 15.30 -2.14 8.04
CA PRO A 69 15.29 -3.57 8.38
C PRO A 69 15.31 -4.51 7.16
N PRO A 70 14.49 -4.29 6.12
CA PRO A 70 14.60 -5.07 4.89
C PRO A 70 15.96 -4.96 4.20
N ALA A 71 16.56 -3.77 4.18
CA ALA A 71 17.90 -3.57 3.60
C ALA A 71 18.96 -4.36 4.35
N VAL A 72 18.92 -4.37 5.68
CA VAL A 72 19.82 -5.20 6.51
C VAL A 72 19.58 -6.70 6.24
N GLY A 73 18.33 -7.10 6.07
CA GLY A 73 17.97 -8.47 5.69
C GLY A 73 18.57 -8.89 4.36
N LEU A 74 18.60 -7.99 3.37
CA LEU A 74 19.28 -8.23 2.10
C LEU A 74 20.79 -8.42 2.27
N MET A 75 21.43 -7.63 3.14
CA MET A 75 22.85 -7.78 3.45
C MET A 75 23.16 -9.13 4.09
N ALA A 76 22.30 -9.58 5.01
CA ALA A 76 22.44 -10.89 5.66
C ALA A 76 22.26 -12.07 4.70
N SER A 77 21.48 -11.86 3.63
CA SER A 77 21.21 -12.86 2.59
C SER A 77 22.10 -12.72 1.35
N TRP A 78 23.18 -11.94 1.45
CA TRP A 78 24.03 -11.59 0.31
C TRP A 78 24.56 -12.80 -0.44
N ASP A 79 24.99 -13.83 0.29
CA ASP A 79 25.54 -15.07 -0.31
C ASP A 79 24.53 -15.76 -1.24
N ALA A 80 23.26 -15.79 -0.84
CA ALA A 80 22.19 -16.37 -1.64
C ALA A 80 21.85 -15.48 -2.87
N ILE A 81 21.88 -14.18 -2.69
CA ILE A 81 21.58 -13.19 -3.75
C ILE A 81 22.69 -13.15 -4.79
N GLN A 82 23.96 -13.17 -4.34
CA GLN A 82 25.14 -13.10 -5.20
C GLN A 82 25.18 -14.25 -6.21
N ALA A 83 24.76 -15.45 -5.81
CA ALA A 83 24.72 -16.61 -6.70
C ALA A 83 23.80 -16.43 -7.92
N ASN A 84 22.76 -15.61 -7.79
CA ASN A 84 21.75 -15.36 -8.84
C ASN A 84 21.52 -13.87 -9.09
N LEU A 85 22.54 -13.04 -8.89
CA LEU A 85 22.42 -11.58 -8.95
C LEU A 85 21.79 -11.09 -10.25
N VAL A 86 22.20 -11.64 -11.39
CA VAL A 86 21.69 -11.28 -12.71
C VAL A 86 20.18 -11.56 -12.81
N ALA A 87 19.76 -12.74 -12.34
CA ALA A 87 18.34 -13.10 -12.33
C ALA A 87 17.51 -12.15 -11.46
N TYR A 88 17.98 -11.80 -10.26
CA TYR A 88 17.31 -10.85 -9.39
C TYR A 88 17.21 -9.45 -9.99
N LEU A 89 18.28 -8.97 -10.64
CA LEU A 89 18.27 -7.67 -11.30
C LEU A 89 17.29 -7.63 -12.49
N ILE A 90 17.24 -8.68 -13.29
CA ILE A 90 16.30 -8.79 -14.40
C ILE A 90 14.86 -8.82 -13.89
N ILE A 91 14.58 -9.63 -12.88
CA ILE A 91 13.25 -9.72 -12.27
C ILE A 91 12.84 -8.36 -11.69
N ALA A 92 13.71 -7.69 -10.96
CA ALA A 92 13.45 -6.39 -10.39
C ALA A 92 13.15 -5.33 -11.47
N ALA A 93 13.95 -5.30 -12.53
CA ALA A 93 13.74 -4.37 -13.64
C ALA A 93 12.41 -4.64 -14.38
N VAL A 94 12.14 -5.89 -14.72
CA VAL A 94 10.90 -6.29 -15.42
C VAL A 94 9.67 -6.03 -14.56
N THR A 95 9.68 -6.43 -13.30
CA THR A 95 8.56 -6.20 -12.39
C THR A 95 8.31 -4.72 -12.13
N THR A 96 9.37 -3.92 -12.01
CA THR A 96 9.24 -2.46 -11.86
C THR A 96 8.57 -1.83 -13.08
N ILE A 97 9.00 -2.19 -14.28
CA ILE A 97 8.40 -1.69 -15.54
C ILE A 97 6.93 -2.13 -15.63
N VAL A 98 6.62 -3.39 -15.36
CA VAL A 98 5.25 -3.92 -15.40
C VAL A 98 4.35 -3.20 -14.38
N VAL A 99 4.80 -3.05 -13.13
CA VAL A 99 4.03 -2.37 -12.09
C VAL A 99 3.80 -0.90 -12.43
N MET A 100 4.81 -0.19 -12.93
CA MET A 100 4.67 1.19 -13.37
C MET A 100 3.67 1.32 -14.52
N ALA A 101 3.76 0.46 -15.53
CA ALA A 101 2.85 0.46 -16.67
C ALA A 101 1.41 0.18 -16.26
N VAL A 102 1.19 -0.86 -15.47
CA VAL A 102 -0.16 -1.24 -14.99
C VAL A 102 -0.75 -0.17 -14.09
N SER A 103 0.01 0.33 -13.12
CA SER A 103 -0.44 1.39 -12.21
C SER A 103 -0.78 2.68 -12.97
N GLY A 104 0.06 3.07 -13.93
CA GLY A 104 -0.18 4.24 -14.77
C GLY A 104 -1.44 4.11 -15.61
N LEU A 105 -1.62 2.97 -16.28
CA LEU A 105 -2.81 2.71 -17.10
C LEU A 105 -4.10 2.66 -16.28
N VAL A 106 -4.07 2.00 -15.13
CA VAL A 106 -5.24 1.94 -14.23
C VAL A 106 -5.59 3.32 -13.71
N THR A 107 -4.61 4.09 -13.28
CA THR A 107 -4.82 5.46 -12.82
C THR A 107 -5.41 6.35 -13.90
N GLN A 108 -4.89 6.27 -15.13
CA GLN A 108 -5.43 7.02 -16.28
C GLN A 108 -6.86 6.61 -16.61
N ALA A 109 -7.17 5.31 -16.56
CA ALA A 109 -8.52 4.82 -16.81
C ALA A 109 -9.52 5.35 -15.78
N VAL A 110 -9.14 5.37 -14.51
CA VAL A 110 -9.97 5.91 -13.42
C VAL A 110 -10.19 7.41 -13.59
N LEU A 111 -9.13 8.16 -13.90
CA LEU A 111 -9.22 9.60 -14.14
C LEU A 111 -10.11 9.95 -15.35
N LYS A 112 -10.01 9.20 -16.44
CA LYS A 112 -10.87 9.39 -17.62
C LYS A 112 -12.34 9.13 -17.31
N LYS A 113 -12.64 8.11 -16.54
CA LYS A 113 -14.01 7.83 -16.08
C LYS A 113 -14.54 8.95 -15.18
N GLY A 114 -13.71 9.45 -14.28
CA GLY A 114 -14.08 10.59 -13.42
C GLY A 114 -14.42 11.84 -14.20
N LYS A 115 -13.64 12.18 -15.22
CA LYS A 115 -13.91 13.33 -16.11
C LYS A 115 -15.23 13.16 -16.89
N LYS A 116 -15.49 11.99 -17.47
CA LYS A 116 -16.75 11.72 -18.17
C LYS A 116 -17.96 11.80 -17.25
N GLY A 117 -17.82 11.42 -16.00
CA GLY A 117 -18.89 11.56 -14.99
C GLY A 117 -19.15 13.01 -14.60
N ALA A 118 -18.12 13.85 -14.57
CA ALA A 118 -18.23 15.27 -14.27
C ALA A 118 -18.84 16.08 -15.44
N GLU A 119 -18.55 15.70 -16.69
CA GLU A 119 -19.14 16.35 -17.87
C GLU A 119 -20.64 16.02 -18.07
N LYS A 120 -21.11 14.90 -17.52
CA LYS A 120 -22.53 14.51 -17.60
C LYS A 120 -23.41 15.12 -16.50
N LYS A 121 -22.80 15.82 -15.56
CA LYS A 121 -23.50 16.57 -14.51
C LYS A 121 -23.40 18.06 -14.77
#